data_3955504bc7ef0d2c933b702808d393af
#
_entry.id   3955504bc7ef0d2c933b702808d393af
#
_cell.length_a   1.000
_cell.length_b   1.000
_cell.length_c   1.000
_cell.angle_alpha   90.00
_cell.angle_beta   90.00
_cell.angle_gamma   90.00
#
_symmetry.space_group_name_H-M   'P 1'
#
loop_
_entity.id
_entity.type
_entity.pdbx_description
1 polymer ?
#
loop_
_entity_poly.entity_id
_entity_poly.type
_entity_poly.pdbx_seq_one_letter_code
_entity_poly.pdbx_strand_id
1 'polypeptide(L)'
;MTTVSSAEHTRRDFLYIATGAVGVVGAAAVLVPLIAQMNPDASTIAAGAPIDVDLAPIADGQIIKVFWRSKPIFIFHRTKKEIEEAEKVNVASLPDPEPDSARVKQGHDQWLVVIGICTHLGCIPLAHQGEYGGWFCPCHGSVYDTSGRIRSGPAPRNLALPPYKFVSDTKIQIG
;
A
#
# COMPACT_ATOMS: atom_id res chain seq x y z
N MET A 1 29.97 62.12 -7.46
CA MET A 1 30.69 61.21 -6.55
C MET A 1 30.02 61.24 -5.20
N THR A 2 29.19 60.27 -4.90
CA THR A 2 28.46 60.14 -3.59
C THR A 2 29.44 59.41 -2.67
N THR A 3 29.95 60.11 -1.67
CA THR A 3 30.77 59.51 -0.59
C THR A 3 29.86 58.68 0.29
N VAL A 4 30.03 57.38 0.25
CA VAL A 4 29.40 56.44 1.25
C VAL A 4 30.09 56.71 2.59
N SER A 5 29.39 57.37 3.48
CA SER A 5 29.86 57.57 4.88
C SER A 5 29.83 56.15 5.51
N SER A 6 31.01 55.66 5.90
CA SER A 6 31.13 54.46 6.75
C SER A 6 30.63 54.84 8.15
N ALA A 7 29.41 54.42 8.49
CA ALA A 7 28.90 54.59 9.84
C ALA A 7 29.84 53.81 10.81
N GLU A 8 30.45 54.51 11.78
CA GLU A 8 31.24 53.88 12.80
C GLU A 8 30.36 52.95 13.67
N HIS A 9 30.67 51.69 13.69
CA HIS A 9 29.93 50.70 14.50
C HIS A 9 30.18 50.96 15.99
N THR A 10 29.09 51.22 16.70
CA THR A 10 29.14 51.50 18.13
C THR A 10 29.04 50.21 18.94
N ARG A 11 29.43 50.28 20.27
CA ARG A 11 29.21 49.13 21.19
C ARG A 11 27.74 48.71 21.25
N ARG A 12 26.86 49.62 21.07
CA ARG A 12 25.40 49.35 21.02
C ARG A 12 25.04 48.52 19.79
N ASP A 13 25.56 48.84 18.62
CA ASP A 13 25.31 48.08 17.38
C ASP A 13 25.82 46.67 17.50
N PHE A 14 27.02 46.48 18.09
CA PHE A 14 27.58 45.15 18.40
C PHE A 14 26.62 44.34 19.27
N LEU A 15 26.11 44.94 20.36
CA LEU A 15 25.16 44.22 21.25
C LEU A 15 23.87 43.84 20.55
N TYR A 16 23.32 44.72 19.71
CA TYR A 16 22.11 44.39 18.93
C TYR A 16 22.38 43.24 17.96
N ILE A 17 23.50 43.27 17.21
CA ILE A 17 23.88 42.23 16.27
C ILE A 17 24.10 40.91 17.01
N ALA A 18 24.85 40.93 18.10
CA ALA A 18 25.13 39.73 18.88
C ALA A 18 23.85 39.13 19.49
N THR A 19 22.95 39.94 20.03
CA THR A 19 21.67 39.48 20.56
C THR A 19 20.79 38.93 19.45
N GLY A 20 20.75 39.59 18.31
CA GLY A 20 19.99 39.14 17.14
C GLY A 20 20.52 37.79 16.63
N ALA A 21 21.83 37.63 16.52
CA ALA A 21 22.47 36.38 16.10
C ALA A 21 22.15 35.21 17.07
N VAL A 22 22.29 35.44 18.38
CA VAL A 22 21.95 34.43 19.38
C VAL A 22 20.44 34.11 19.34
N GLY A 23 19.59 35.12 19.16
CA GLY A 23 18.14 34.92 19.00
C GLY A 23 17.79 34.07 17.80
N VAL A 24 18.42 34.29 16.64
CA VAL A 24 18.21 33.47 15.42
C VAL A 24 18.69 32.03 15.64
N VAL A 25 19.87 31.85 16.22
CA VAL A 25 20.40 30.51 16.55
C VAL A 25 19.48 29.78 17.52
N GLY A 26 19.02 30.48 18.59
CA GLY A 26 18.07 29.90 19.55
C GLY A 26 16.74 29.52 18.92
N ALA A 27 16.18 30.38 18.06
CA ALA A 27 14.95 30.08 17.32
C ALA A 27 15.13 28.88 16.39
N ALA A 28 16.24 28.81 15.66
CA ALA A 28 16.55 27.68 14.79
C ALA A 28 16.72 26.38 15.58
N ALA A 29 17.38 26.42 16.73
CA ALA A 29 17.58 25.25 17.60
C ALA A 29 16.26 24.68 18.13
N VAL A 30 15.24 25.50 18.29
CA VAL A 30 13.88 25.05 18.68
C VAL A 30 13.06 24.60 17.49
N LEU A 31 13.05 25.38 16.41
CA LEU A 31 12.18 25.13 15.24
C LEU A 31 12.63 23.92 14.41
N VAL A 32 13.94 23.73 14.21
CA VAL A 32 14.47 22.63 13.39
C VAL A 32 14.03 21.25 13.90
N PRO A 33 14.17 20.90 15.19
CA PRO A 33 13.72 19.60 15.68
C PRO A 33 12.18 19.45 15.61
N LEU A 34 11.41 20.52 15.82
CA LEU A 34 9.95 20.48 15.70
C LEU A 34 9.53 20.17 14.26
N ILE A 35 10.18 20.78 13.27
CA ILE A 35 9.94 20.49 11.86
C ILE A 35 10.43 19.08 11.50
N ALA A 36 11.60 18.68 12.01
CA ALA A 36 12.17 17.37 11.74
C ALA A 36 11.28 16.21 12.27
N GLN A 37 10.55 16.43 13.37
CA GLN A 37 9.58 15.46 13.89
C GLN A 37 8.40 15.18 12.95
N MET A 38 8.14 16.04 11.98
CA MET A 38 7.10 15.81 10.96
C MET A 38 7.53 14.80 9.89
N ASN A 39 8.81 14.47 9.80
CA ASN A 39 9.30 13.45 8.89
C ASN A 39 8.93 12.05 9.42
N PRO A 40 8.67 11.09 8.50
CA PRO A 40 8.41 9.72 8.90
C PRO A 40 9.63 9.13 9.65
N ASP A 41 9.35 8.41 10.73
CA ASP A 41 10.38 7.71 11.50
C ASP A 41 10.96 6.49 10.75
N ALA A 42 12.06 5.94 11.27
CA ALA A 42 12.73 4.80 10.64
C ALA A 42 11.85 3.54 10.58
N SER A 43 10.92 3.35 11.52
CA SER A 43 10.01 2.20 11.53
C SER A 43 8.94 2.33 10.44
N THR A 44 8.44 3.53 10.22
CA THR A 44 7.51 3.84 9.14
C THR A 44 8.16 3.67 7.76
N ILE A 45 9.41 4.11 7.62
CA ILE A 45 10.18 3.92 6.39
C ILE A 45 10.43 2.42 6.14
N ALA A 46 10.85 1.68 7.16
CA ALA A 46 11.07 0.23 7.07
C ALA A 46 9.79 -0.54 6.74
N ALA A 47 8.65 -0.17 7.34
CA ALA A 47 7.36 -0.76 7.03
C ALA A 47 6.90 -0.52 5.58
N GLY A 48 7.43 0.53 4.93
CA GLY A 48 7.19 0.84 3.52
C GLY A 48 8.10 0.10 2.54
N ALA A 49 9.14 -0.58 3.02
CA ALA A 49 10.07 -1.31 2.17
C ALA A 49 9.38 -2.46 1.43
N PRO A 50 9.85 -2.81 0.22
CA PRO A 50 9.40 -4.01 -0.48
C PRO A 50 9.66 -5.27 0.35
N ILE A 51 8.74 -6.24 0.26
CA ILE A 51 8.90 -7.56 0.89
C ILE A 51 9.00 -8.63 -0.20
N ASP A 52 9.88 -9.59 0.03
CA ASP A 52 10.01 -10.78 -0.80
C ASP A 52 9.21 -11.93 -0.18
N VAL A 53 8.44 -12.65 -1.00
CA VAL A 53 7.65 -13.80 -0.58
C VAL A 53 8.02 -15.01 -1.43
N ASP A 54 8.36 -16.12 -0.77
CA ASP A 54 8.57 -17.41 -1.42
C ASP A 54 7.21 -18.09 -1.66
N LEU A 55 6.97 -18.47 -2.90
CA LEU A 55 5.74 -19.13 -3.34
C LEU A 55 5.84 -20.66 -3.32
N ALA A 56 7.06 -21.20 -3.28
CA ALA A 56 7.29 -22.64 -3.36
C ALA A 56 6.56 -23.48 -2.29
N PRO A 57 6.41 -23.01 -1.04
CA PRO A 57 5.70 -23.77 -0.02
C PRO A 57 4.18 -23.68 -0.10
N ILE A 58 3.61 -22.88 -1.04
CA ILE A 58 2.17 -22.62 -1.12
C ILE A 58 1.53 -23.69 -2.02
N ALA A 59 0.72 -24.55 -1.43
CA ALA A 59 0.03 -25.62 -2.18
C ALA A 59 -1.08 -25.07 -3.08
N ASP A 60 -1.45 -25.85 -4.12
CA ASP A 60 -2.58 -25.54 -4.99
C ASP A 60 -3.87 -25.34 -4.17
N GLY A 61 -4.62 -24.31 -4.47
CA GLY A 61 -5.82 -23.93 -3.75
C GLY A 61 -5.56 -23.19 -2.42
N GLN A 62 -4.33 -23.03 -1.99
CA GLN A 62 -4.01 -22.38 -0.72
C GLN A 62 -3.97 -20.86 -0.85
N ILE A 63 -4.51 -20.18 0.16
CA ILE A 63 -4.38 -18.72 0.34
C ILE A 63 -3.53 -18.45 1.57
N ILE A 64 -2.46 -17.69 1.41
CA ILE A 64 -1.67 -17.17 2.52
C ILE A 64 -1.91 -15.67 2.71
N LYS A 65 -1.62 -15.18 3.90
CA LYS A 65 -1.71 -13.76 4.25
C LYS A 65 -0.35 -13.27 4.73
N VAL A 66 0.16 -12.24 4.05
CA VAL A 66 1.35 -11.49 4.46
C VAL A 66 0.97 -10.03 4.73
N PHE A 67 1.85 -9.29 5.39
CA PHE A 67 1.59 -7.87 5.65
C PHE A 67 2.61 -7.00 4.93
N TRP A 68 2.14 -5.99 4.22
CA TRP A 68 2.95 -4.94 3.62
C TRP A 68 2.30 -3.57 3.88
N ARG A 69 3.08 -2.62 4.39
CA ARG A 69 2.59 -1.29 4.83
C ARG A 69 1.38 -1.38 5.75
N SER A 70 1.43 -2.28 6.72
CA SER A 70 0.32 -2.58 7.64
C SER A 70 -0.98 -3.05 6.98
N LYS A 71 -0.96 -3.36 5.68
CA LYS A 71 -2.12 -3.91 4.95
C LYS A 71 -1.96 -5.41 4.78
N PRO A 72 -3.00 -6.22 5.03
CA PRO A 72 -2.98 -7.63 4.69
C PRO A 72 -2.98 -7.80 3.17
N ILE A 73 -2.10 -8.62 2.66
CA ILE A 73 -2.03 -9.04 1.27
C ILE A 73 -2.35 -10.52 1.24
N PHE A 74 -3.33 -10.92 0.48
CA PHE A 74 -3.61 -12.31 0.19
C PHE A 74 -2.86 -12.74 -1.06
N ILE A 75 -2.19 -13.87 -0.98
CA ILE A 75 -1.54 -14.55 -2.10
C ILE A 75 -2.25 -15.89 -2.25
N PHE A 76 -2.89 -16.08 -3.36
CA PHE A 76 -3.69 -17.25 -3.67
C PHE A 76 -3.06 -18.06 -4.79
N HIS A 77 -2.72 -19.32 -4.51
CA HIS A 77 -2.32 -20.29 -5.52
C HIS A 77 -3.58 -20.95 -6.08
N ARG A 78 -4.10 -20.44 -7.18
CA ARG A 78 -5.35 -20.91 -7.78
C ARG A 78 -5.15 -22.24 -8.49
N THR A 79 -6.11 -23.12 -8.33
CA THR A 79 -6.20 -24.36 -9.13
C THR A 79 -6.65 -24.05 -10.56
N LYS A 80 -6.38 -24.97 -11.50
CA LYS A 80 -6.85 -24.82 -12.90
C LYS A 80 -8.36 -24.64 -13.00
N LYS A 81 -9.12 -25.33 -12.15
CA LYS A 81 -10.59 -25.21 -12.09
C LYS A 81 -11.01 -23.79 -11.72
N GLU A 82 -10.40 -23.19 -10.71
CA GLU A 82 -10.70 -21.84 -10.25
C GLU A 82 -10.37 -20.79 -11.30
N ILE A 83 -9.28 -20.98 -12.06
CA ILE A 83 -8.91 -20.10 -13.18
C ILE A 83 -9.96 -20.21 -14.30
N GLU A 84 -10.31 -21.42 -14.73
CA GLU A 84 -11.33 -21.63 -15.76
C GLU A 84 -12.70 -21.06 -15.37
N GLU A 85 -13.10 -21.21 -14.11
CA GLU A 85 -14.34 -20.65 -13.59
C GLU A 85 -14.30 -19.12 -13.59
N ALA A 86 -13.16 -18.51 -13.23
CA ALA A 86 -12.97 -17.08 -13.24
C ALA A 86 -13.00 -16.47 -14.64
N GLU A 87 -12.43 -17.17 -15.64
CA GLU A 87 -12.41 -16.75 -17.04
C GLU A 87 -13.80 -16.84 -17.70
N LYS A 88 -14.61 -17.83 -17.31
CA LYS A 88 -15.98 -18.02 -17.83
C LYS A 88 -16.98 -16.97 -17.34
N VAL A 89 -16.62 -16.16 -16.37
CA VAL A 89 -17.52 -15.12 -15.84
C VAL A 89 -17.79 -14.06 -16.90
N ASN A 90 -19.08 -13.76 -17.12
CA ASN A 90 -19.46 -12.63 -17.96
C ASN A 90 -19.05 -11.32 -17.29
N VAL A 91 -17.98 -10.70 -17.78
CA VAL A 91 -17.40 -9.47 -17.22
C VAL A 91 -18.42 -8.33 -17.20
N ALA A 92 -19.28 -8.21 -18.21
CA ALA A 92 -20.28 -7.14 -18.28
C ALA A 92 -21.37 -7.24 -17.20
N SER A 93 -21.53 -8.41 -16.57
CA SER A 93 -22.50 -8.60 -15.49
C SER A 93 -21.95 -8.29 -14.10
N LEU A 94 -20.65 -7.97 -13.98
CA LEU A 94 -20.00 -7.67 -12.71
C LEU A 94 -20.31 -6.23 -12.27
N PRO A 95 -20.49 -5.98 -10.97
CA PRO A 95 -20.63 -4.61 -10.43
C PRO A 95 -19.44 -3.70 -10.74
N ASP A 96 -18.23 -4.26 -10.77
CA ASP A 96 -16.98 -3.60 -11.17
C ASP A 96 -16.34 -4.46 -12.28
N PRO A 97 -16.64 -4.18 -13.57
CA PRO A 97 -16.25 -5.02 -14.69
C PRO A 97 -14.74 -5.04 -14.93
N GLU A 98 -14.12 -6.19 -14.69
CA GLU A 98 -12.69 -6.41 -14.94
C GLU A 98 -12.45 -7.88 -15.35
N PRO A 99 -11.74 -8.17 -16.44
CA PRO A 99 -11.43 -9.53 -16.83
C PRO A 99 -10.39 -10.14 -15.87
N ASP A 100 -10.40 -11.48 -15.72
CA ASP A 100 -9.45 -12.19 -14.87
C ASP A 100 -7.99 -11.89 -15.25
N SER A 101 -7.70 -11.87 -16.54
CA SER A 101 -6.36 -11.59 -17.09
C SER A 101 -5.79 -10.22 -16.71
N ALA A 102 -6.62 -9.24 -16.36
CA ALA A 102 -6.16 -7.94 -15.87
C ALA A 102 -5.77 -7.97 -14.39
N ARG A 103 -6.15 -9.02 -13.68
CA ARG A 103 -5.95 -9.14 -12.23
C ARG A 103 -4.74 -9.98 -11.84
N VAL A 104 -4.14 -10.66 -12.81
CA VAL A 104 -2.96 -11.51 -12.63
C VAL A 104 -1.80 -11.01 -13.49
N LYS A 105 -0.61 -11.51 -13.25
CA LYS A 105 0.55 -11.23 -14.12
C LYS A 105 0.62 -12.24 -15.25
N GLN A 106 0.85 -11.77 -16.45
CA GLN A 106 0.98 -12.60 -17.64
C GLN A 106 1.98 -13.74 -17.43
N GLY A 107 1.59 -14.97 -17.74
CA GLY A 107 2.40 -16.18 -17.55
C GLY A 107 2.39 -16.73 -16.11
N HIS A 108 1.63 -16.12 -15.21
CA HIS A 108 1.51 -16.53 -13.81
C HIS A 108 0.05 -16.54 -13.35
N ASP A 109 -0.86 -17.02 -14.19
CA ASP A 109 -2.31 -16.97 -13.97
C ASP A 109 -2.77 -17.73 -12.73
N GLN A 110 -1.96 -18.69 -12.27
CA GLN A 110 -2.18 -19.42 -11.03
C GLN A 110 -1.98 -18.57 -9.78
N TRP A 111 -1.34 -17.41 -9.88
CA TRP A 111 -1.04 -16.57 -8.74
C TRP A 111 -1.87 -15.30 -8.73
N LEU A 112 -2.84 -15.23 -7.83
CA LEU A 112 -3.58 -13.99 -7.58
C LEU A 112 -3.04 -13.32 -6.32
N VAL A 113 -2.69 -12.04 -6.42
CA VAL A 113 -2.19 -11.23 -5.30
C VAL A 113 -3.10 -10.02 -5.12
N VAL A 114 -3.80 -9.94 -3.99
CA VAL A 114 -4.76 -8.87 -3.73
C VAL A 114 -4.57 -8.27 -2.34
N ILE A 115 -4.92 -7.01 -2.17
CA ILE A 115 -5.01 -6.37 -0.86
C ILE A 115 -6.27 -6.90 -0.16
N GLY A 116 -6.07 -7.56 0.98
CA GLY A 116 -7.14 -8.19 1.76
C GLY A 116 -7.97 -7.20 2.57
N ILE A 117 -8.42 -6.13 1.93
CA ILE A 117 -9.24 -5.08 2.55
C ILE A 117 -10.51 -4.90 1.71
N CYS A 118 -11.66 -5.18 2.33
CA CYS A 118 -12.96 -4.98 1.69
C CYS A 118 -13.16 -3.52 1.30
N THR A 119 -13.54 -3.30 0.04
CA THR A 119 -13.70 -1.95 -0.52
C THR A 119 -14.93 -1.21 -0.03
N HIS A 120 -15.79 -1.86 0.80
CA HIS A 120 -16.91 -1.19 1.45
C HIS A 120 -16.43 -0.25 2.58
N LEU A 121 -15.95 -0.81 3.70
CA LEU A 121 -15.53 -0.05 4.88
C LEU A 121 -14.24 -0.60 5.53
N GLY A 122 -13.40 -1.31 4.77
CA GLY A 122 -12.06 -1.67 5.22
C GLY A 122 -11.93 -2.94 6.07
N CYS A 123 -12.98 -3.75 6.23
CA CYS A 123 -12.89 -5.03 6.93
C CYS A 123 -11.98 -6.01 6.18
N ILE A 124 -11.35 -6.95 6.88
CA ILE A 124 -10.58 -8.03 6.26
C ILE A 124 -11.55 -9.17 5.92
N PRO A 125 -11.75 -9.52 4.65
CA PRO A 125 -12.63 -10.60 4.26
C PRO A 125 -12.00 -11.97 4.57
N LEU A 126 -12.86 -12.96 4.77
CA LEU A 126 -12.49 -14.34 5.06
C LEU A 126 -12.27 -15.10 3.76
N ALA A 127 -11.13 -15.77 3.65
CA ALA A 127 -10.76 -16.56 2.48
C ALA A 127 -11.56 -17.88 2.42
N HIS A 128 -11.75 -18.41 1.22
CA HIS A 128 -12.51 -19.64 0.94
C HIS A 128 -13.94 -19.63 1.50
N GLN A 129 -14.54 -18.47 1.58
CA GLN A 129 -15.93 -18.32 2.02
C GLN A 129 -16.75 -17.56 0.98
N GLY A 130 -18.06 -17.77 1.04
CA GLY A 130 -19.01 -17.24 0.07
C GLY A 130 -19.22 -18.17 -1.13
N GLU A 131 -20.23 -17.85 -1.93
CA GLU A 131 -20.74 -18.70 -3.01
C GLU A 131 -19.80 -18.87 -4.21
N TYR A 132 -18.77 -18.01 -4.31
CA TYR A 132 -17.87 -17.97 -5.48
C TYR A 132 -16.44 -18.43 -5.17
N GLY A 133 -16.21 -19.13 -4.04
CA GLY A 133 -14.92 -19.74 -3.68
C GLY A 133 -13.77 -18.78 -3.39
N GLY A 134 -14.01 -17.47 -3.41
CA GLY A 134 -13.00 -16.44 -3.15
C GLY A 134 -13.04 -15.94 -1.69
N TRP A 135 -13.65 -14.76 -1.47
CA TRP A 135 -13.69 -14.16 -0.14
C TRP A 135 -15.10 -13.68 0.23
N PHE A 136 -15.40 -13.80 1.51
CA PHE A 136 -16.61 -13.26 2.13
C PHE A 136 -16.27 -12.24 3.21
N CYS A 137 -16.88 -11.06 3.13
CA CYS A 137 -16.73 -10.04 4.15
C CYS A 137 -17.88 -10.12 5.16
N PRO A 138 -17.66 -10.60 6.40
CA PRO A 138 -18.74 -10.84 7.36
C PRO A 138 -19.33 -9.54 7.92
N CYS A 139 -18.66 -8.39 7.72
CA CYS A 139 -19.15 -7.12 8.25
C CYS A 139 -20.49 -6.71 7.64
N HIS A 140 -20.65 -6.85 6.31
CA HIS A 140 -21.87 -6.42 5.60
C HIS A 140 -22.22 -7.33 4.41
N GLY A 141 -21.63 -8.54 4.33
CA GLY A 141 -22.03 -9.54 3.36
C GLY A 141 -21.48 -9.37 1.94
N SER A 142 -20.41 -8.59 1.74
CA SER A 142 -19.78 -8.53 0.40
C SER A 142 -19.09 -9.83 0.05
N VAL A 143 -19.32 -10.35 -1.16
CA VAL A 143 -18.77 -11.61 -1.66
C VAL A 143 -17.90 -11.33 -2.88
N TYR A 144 -16.70 -11.88 -2.88
CA TYR A 144 -15.72 -11.77 -3.96
C TYR A 144 -15.44 -13.18 -4.54
N ASP A 145 -15.17 -13.25 -5.83
CA ASP A 145 -14.79 -14.49 -6.50
C ASP A 145 -13.29 -14.81 -6.37
N THR A 146 -12.85 -15.89 -7.03
CA THR A 146 -11.45 -16.37 -7.04
C THR A 146 -10.47 -15.44 -7.76
N SER A 147 -10.96 -14.38 -8.42
CA SER A 147 -10.16 -13.27 -8.96
C SER A 147 -10.21 -12.03 -8.07
N GLY A 148 -10.88 -12.09 -6.89
CA GLY A 148 -11.08 -10.95 -6.00
C GLY A 148 -12.03 -9.90 -6.57
N ARG A 149 -12.88 -10.25 -7.55
CA ARG A 149 -13.90 -9.36 -8.12
C ARG A 149 -15.15 -9.41 -7.26
N ILE A 150 -15.75 -8.24 -7.02
CA ILE A 150 -17.03 -8.15 -6.30
C ILE A 150 -18.14 -8.82 -7.09
N ARG A 151 -18.92 -9.70 -6.45
CA ARG A 151 -20.04 -10.42 -7.04
C ARG A 151 -21.38 -9.99 -6.44
N SER A 152 -21.38 -9.72 -5.13
CA SER A 152 -22.58 -9.28 -4.42
C SER A 152 -22.22 -8.53 -3.15
N GLY A 153 -23.18 -7.76 -2.61
CA GLY A 153 -23.03 -6.99 -1.39
C GLY A 153 -22.70 -5.52 -1.62
N PRO A 154 -22.46 -4.76 -0.54
CA PRO A 154 -22.35 -3.31 -0.61
C PRO A 154 -20.97 -2.79 -1.06
N ALA A 155 -19.97 -3.64 -1.25
CA ALA A 155 -18.64 -3.21 -1.71
C ALA A 155 -18.73 -2.68 -3.15
N PRO A 156 -18.23 -1.46 -3.43
CA PRO A 156 -18.38 -0.82 -4.74
C PRO A 156 -17.35 -1.29 -5.78
N ARG A 157 -16.26 -1.94 -5.34
CA ARG A 157 -15.13 -2.29 -6.21
C ARG A 157 -14.55 -3.66 -5.89
N ASN A 158 -13.79 -4.18 -6.84
CA ASN A 158 -12.95 -5.36 -6.68
C ASN A 158 -11.91 -5.15 -5.57
N LEU A 159 -11.37 -6.22 -4.99
CA LEU A 159 -10.21 -6.13 -4.11
C LEU A 159 -9.05 -5.52 -4.88
N ALA A 160 -8.37 -4.54 -4.30
CA ALA A 160 -7.29 -3.83 -4.97
C ALA A 160 -6.06 -4.73 -5.16
N LEU A 161 -5.34 -4.52 -6.27
CA LEU A 161 -4.05 -5.18 -6.51
C LEU A 161 -2.93 -4.34 -5.88
N PRO A 162 -1.99 -4.94 -5.11
CA PRO A 162 -0.79 -4.25 -4.69
C PRO A 162 0.19 -4.11 -5.86
N PRO A 163 1.13 -3.16 -5.81
CA PRO A 163 2.29 -3.22 -6.69
C PRO A 163 3.13 -4.46 -6.35
N TYR A 164 3.31 -5.36 -7.32
CA TYR A 164 4.16 -6.53 -7.17
C TYR A 164 4.74 -6.98 -8.50
N LYS A 165 5.85 -7.70 -8.43
CA LYS A 165 6.50 -8.34 -9.58
C LYS A 165 7.03 -9.70 -9.22
N PHE A 166 7.13 -10.59 -10.21
CA PHE A 166 7.86 -11.84 -10.07
C PHE A 166 9.37 -11.58 -10.19
N VAL A 167 10.12 -12.07 -9.22
CA VAL A 167 11.59 -12.05 -9.22
C VAL A 167 12.12 -13.35 -9.82
N SER A 168 11.38 -14.43 -9.60
CA SER A 168 11.56 -15.75 -10.22
C SER A 168 10.21 -16.46 -10.28
N ASP A 169 10.14 -17.65 -10.86
CA ASP A 169 8.91 -18.46 -10.91
C ASP A 169 8.35 -18.81 -9.52
N THR A 170 9.21 -18.82 -8.50
CA THR A 170 8.87 -19.18 -7.13
C THR A 170 8.97 -18.03 -6.15
N LYS A 171 9.19 -16.78 -6.62
CA LYS A 171 9.39 -15.65 -5.72
C LYS A 171 8.78 -14.37 -6.26
N ILE A 172 7.97 -13.71 -5.44
CA ILE A 172 7.45 -12.38 -5.73
C ILE A 172 8.03 -11.33 -4.78
N GLN A 173 8.13 -10.12 -5.27
CA GLN A 173 8.40 -8.92 -4.48
C GLN A 173 7.18 -8.03 -4.51
N ILE A 174 6.72 -7.59 -3.33
CA ILE A 174 5.58 -6.69 -3.14
C ILE A 174 6.10 -5.35 -2.64
N GLY A 175 5.84 -4.29 -3.40
CA GLY A 175 6.30 -2.94 -3.11
C GLY A 175 7.13 -2.30 -4.19
#